data_e85e0c68584b47bbf3cfbcbb8dfa02f6
#
_entry.id   e85e0c68584b47bbf3cfbcbb8dfa02f6
#
_cell.length_a   1.000
_cell.length_b   1.000
_cell.length_c   1.000
_cell.angle_alpha   90.00
_cell.angle_beta   90.00
_cell.angle_gamma   90.00
#
_symmetry.space_group_name_H-M   'P 1'
#
loop_
_entity.id
_entity.type
_entity.pdbx_description
1 polymer ?
#
loop_
_entity_poly.entity_id
_entity_poly.type
_entity_poly.pdbx_seq_one_letter_code
_entity_poly.pdbx_strand_id
1 'polypeptide(L)'
;MLFARLKRHLGRTARVGLAALTLTLTLTVSACDGSSIQIPGFGSAQSSTTASSPLSDAEAARFLTQATFGPTQASIKTVKNTTYASWIDQQMAMPTPSHVNYVDNRLIDMRERNATATLAPNQFYESFWNYSSRSDDQLRQRVKFALSEIFVISLLDPNIDTRGAASYYDMLGANAFGNFRTLLEQVSLHPMMGVYLTSIANQKEDAATGRSPDENYAREVLQLMSIGVSQLNTNGTARLDSAGAPLPAYTSADIAGLAKVFTGWSWYHPTPTANTFAGRVKNADATIRPMIFYSTYHSTSEKAFLGRTIAAGSTDGAADLKIALDTIFAHPNVGPFIGKQLIQRLVTSNPSPAYVERVAGVFNNNGAGVRGDMAAVIRAILLDPEARHPDNVDSAVFGKVREPIIRMTNWMRAFNATSVSGAYLITSTSANTSLGQSPLTSPSVFNFYRPGYSPPNTRLGAANLLQPEFQIVDEVSVAGYANTMQNTIGNGIGTGTDVRSTYAAEIMVAGDPQRLVDRINTLLLYGQMSGALRARILDAVSRVTIPGGTATQAQINTALTNRAKLAIYLTMISPEYLVQR
;
A
#
# COMPACT_ATOMS: atom_id res chain seq x y z
N MET A 1 35.09 20.89 23.18
CA MET A 1 36.38 21.29 22.60
C MET A 1 36.67 20.42 21.39
N LEU A 2 36.04 20.71 20.24
CA LEU A 2 36.45 20.19 18.93
C LEU A 2 35.65 20.89 17.81
N PHE A 3 35.66 22.24 17.84
CA PHE A 3 35.13 23.06 16.75
C PHE A 3 36.06 24.28 16.57
N ALA A 4 37.27 24.03 16.14
CA ALA A 4 38.18 25.12 15.70
C ALA A 4 39.40 24.50 15.02
N ARG A 5 39.28 24.13 13.73
CA ARG A 5 40.40 24.03 12.76
C ARG A 5 39.90 23.42 11.46
N LEU A 6 39.32 24.24 10.59
CA LEU A 6 39.39 24.08 9.12
C LEU A 6 38.97 25.39 8.44
N LYS A 7 39.80 26.44 8.59
CA LYS A 7 39.81 27.60 7.73
C LYS A 7 41.26 27.82 7.34
N ARG A 8 41.66 27.37 6.16
CA ARG A 8 42.77 27.84 5.29
C ARG A 8 43.08 26.73 4.28
N HIS A 9 42.57 26.90 3.09
CA HIS A 9 43.20 26.65 1.78
C HIS A 9 42.10 26.40 0.74
N LEU A 10 41.75 27.45 0.06
CA LEU A 10 41.30 27.41 -1.33
C LEU A 10 41.47 28.84 -1.88
N GLY A 11 42.59 29.06 -2.52
CA GLY A 11 42.86 30.21 -3.35
C GLY A 11 42.44 29.95 -4.79
N ARG A 12 41.73 30.94 -5.33
CA ARG A 12 41.73 31.40 -6.73
C ARG A 12 41.78 30.38 -7.86
N THR A 13 40.69 30.25 -8.62
CA THR A 13 40.54 30.74 -10.01
C THR A 13 39.39 29.97 -10.68
N ALA A 14 38.38 30.65 -11.11
CA ALA A 14 37.82 30.67 -12.47
C ALA A 14 36.44 31.33 -12.46
N ARG A 15 36.38 32.54 -13.00
CA ARG A 15 35.15 33.23 -13.37
C ARG A 15 34.62 32.60 -14.67
N VAL A 16 33.41 32.05 -14.65
CA VAL A 16 32.56 31.93 -15.85
C VAL A 16 31.20 32.43 -15.46
N GLY A 17 30.70 33.40 -16.22
CA GLY A 17 29.49 34.14 -15.91
C GLY A 17 28.21 33.33 -16.05
N LEU A 18 27.34 33.52 -15.08
CA LEU A 18 25.93 33.08 -15.15
C LEU A 18 25.08 34.35 -15.23
N ALA A 19 24.50 34.60 -16.40
CA ALA A 19 23.52 35.67 -16.59
C ALA A 19 22.22 35.30 -15.86
N ALA A 20 21.93 36.03 -14.78
CA ALA A 20 20.67 35.96 -14.09
C ALA A 20 19.62 36.77 -14.87
N LEU A 21 18.61 36.09 -15.41
CA LEU A 21 17.41 36.72 -15.97
C LEU A 21 16.41 36.89 -14.82
N THR A 22 16.42 38.08 -14.20
CA THR A 22 15.40 38.51 -13.24
C THR A 22 14.16 38.99 -14.00
N LEU A 23 13.06 38.18 -13.94
CA LEU A 23 11.74 38.60 -14.40
C LEU A 23 10.97 39.17 -13.20
N THR A 24 10.95 40.50 -13.08
CA THR A 24 10.13 41.23 -12.12
C THR A 24 8.69 41.26 -12.59
N LEU A 25 7.81 40.54 -11.90
CA LEU A 25 6.35 40.62 -12.08
C LEU A 25 5.79 41.54 -11.00
N THR A 26 5.44 42.76 -11.37
CA THR A 26 4.73 43.73 -10.53
C THR A 26 3.29 43.29 -10.35
N LEU A 27 2.91 42.87 -9.17
CA LEU A 27 1.52 42.68 -8.77
C LEU A 27 0.99 44.01 -8.19
N THR A 28 0.07 44.63 -8.94
CA THR A 28 -0.80 45.70 -8.40
C THR A 28 -1.83 45.07 -7.47
N VAL A 29 -1.76 45.42 -6.20
CA VAL A 29 -2.80 45.09 -5.21
C VAL A 29 -3.92 46.10 -5.36
N SER A 30 -5.07 45.66 -5.88
CA SER A 30 -6.34 46.37 -5.69
C SER A 30 -7.07 45.71 -4.52
N ALA A 31 -7.20 46.47 -3.46
CA ALA A 31 -8.09 46.11 -2.35
C ALA A 31 -9.52 46.48 -2.76
N CYS A 32 -10.42 45.49 -2.76
CA CYS A 32 -11.86 45.73 -2.64
C CYS A 32 -12.56 44.46 -2.15
N ASP A 33 -13.31 44.67 -1.11
CA ASP A 33 -14.52 44.02 -0.62
C ASP A 33 -14.56 42.52 -0.30
N GLY A 34 -14.93 42.29 0.97
CA GLY A 34 -15.34 41.01 1.53
C GLY A 34 -16.53 40.39 0.77
N SER A 35 -16.19 39.44 -0.07
CA SER A 35 -17.14 38.45 -0.56
C SER A 35 -16.67 37.08 -0.11
N SER A 36 -17.43 36.48 0.81
CA SER A 36 -17.35 35.08 1.14
C SER A 36 -17.37 34.24 -0.13
N ILE A 37 -16.31 33.45 -0.35
CA ILE A 37 -16.31 32.41 -1.39
C ILE A 37 -17.36 31.38 -0.95
N GLN A 38 -18.55 31.45 -1.52
CA GLN A 38 -19.51 30.35 -1.49
C GLN A 38 -18.95 29.24 -2.37
N ILE A 39 -18.53 28.15 -1.76
CA ILE A 39 -18.32 26.88 -2.44
C ILE A 39 -19.70 26.45 -2.98
N PRO A 40 -19.85 26.18 -4.28
CA PRO A 40 -21.12 25.70 -4.82
C PRO A 40 -21.55 24.46 -4.03
N GLY A 41 -22.71 24.53 -3.40
CA GLY A 41 -23.30 23.42 -2.69
C GLY A 41 -23.51 22.26 -3.65
N PHE A 42 -23.02 21.10 -3.30
CA PHE A 42 -23.36 19.85 -3.96
C PHE A 42 -24.84 19.59 -3.75
N GLY A 43 -25.65 19.92 -4.75
CA GLY A 43 -27.03 19.53 -4.78
C GLY A 43 -27.11 18.00 -4.66
N SER A 44 -27.99 17.54 -3.78
CA SER A 44 -28.33 16.13 -3.60
C SER A 44 -29.03 15.60 -4.86
N ALA A 45 -28.25 15.26 -5.88
CA ALA A 45 -28.73 14.43 -6.95
C ALA A 45 -28.53 12.97 -6.49
N GLN A 46 -29.60 12.34 -6.02
CA GLN A 46 -29.73 10.89 -6.02
C GLN A 46 -29.72 10.41 -7.47
N SER A 47 -28.55 10.26 -8.03
CA SER A 47 -28.34 9.50 -9.24
C SER A 47 -28.13 8.06 -8.84
N SER A 48 -29.09 7.20 -9.13
CA SER A 48 -28.92 5.76 -9.15
C SER A 48 -27.79 5.44 -10.13
N THR A 49 -26.56 5.28 -9.61
CA THR A 49 -25.43 4.81 -10.41
C THR A 49 -25.64 3.33 -10.70
N THR A 50 -26.44 3.04 -11.72
CA THR A 50 -26.33 1.78 -12.44
C THR A 50 -24.85 1.60 -12.82
N ALA A 51 -24.33 0.41 -12.58
CA ALA A 51 -22.96 0.00 -12.90
C ALA A 51 -22.64 0.29 -14.37
N SER A 52 -22.13 1.49 -14.66
CA SER A 52 -21.83 1.92 -16.02
C SER A 52 -20.61 1.16 -16.54
N SER A 53 -20.65 0.75 -17.80
CA SER A 53 -19.46 0.30 -18.52
C SER A 53 -18.56 1.50 -18.80
N PRO A 54 -17.23 1.34 -18.77
CA PRO A 54 -16.33 2.41 -19.19
C PRO A 54 -16.54 2.73 -20.66
N LEU A 55 -16.68 4.02 -20.98
CA LEU A 55 -16.91 4.48 -22.34
C LEU A 55 -15.62 4.50 -23.17
N SER A 56 -14.46 4.61 -22.52
CA SER A 56 -13.16 4.80 -23.17
C SER A 56 -12.06 3.92 -22.56
N ASP A 57 -10.95 3.75 -23.32
CA ASP A 57 -9.73 3.12 -22.81
C ASP A 57 -9.16 3.89 -21.61
N ALA A 58 -9.31 5.21 -21.60
CA ALA A 58 -8.85 6.08 -20.52
C ALA A 58 -9.58 5.78 -19.20
N GLU A 59 -10.91 5.70 -19.23
CA GLU A 59 -11.73 5.38 -18.05
C GLU A 59 -11.43 3.97 -17.52
N ALA A 60 -11.31 2.99 -18.42
CA ALA A 60 -10.93 1.63 -18.05
C ALA A 60 -9.51 1.57 -17.43
N ALA A 61 -8.55 2.29 -18.01
CA ALA A 61 -7.18 2.36 -17.50
C ALA A 61 -7.13 3.06 -16.12
N ARG A 62 -7.90 4.16 -15.94
CA ARG A 62 -8.01 4.85 -14.66
C ARG A 62 -8.58 3.94 -13.57
N PHE A 63 -9.66 3.24 -13.84
CA PHE A 63 -10.23 2.26 -12.93
C PHE A 63 -9.21 1.18 -12.55
N LEU A 64 -8.53 0.59 -13.53
CA LEU A 64 -7.52 -0.46 -13.30
C LEU A 64 -6.30 0.07 -12.54
N THR A 65 -5.95 1.34 -12.68
CA THR A 65 -4.86 1.96 -11.89
C THR A 65 -5.19 1.97 -10.39
N GLN A 66 -6.46 2.14 -10.02
CA GLN A 66 -6.92 2.10 -8.63
C GLN A 66 -7.12 0.67 -8.11
N ALA A 67 -7.66 -0.21 -8.96
CA ALA A 67 -8.09 -1.55 -8.59
C ALA A 67 -7.01 -2.64 -8.72
N THR A 68 -5.86 -2.35 -9.37
CA THR A 68 -4.80 -3.32 -9.67
C THR A 68 -3.42 -2.72 -9.44
N PHE A 69 -2.38 -3.50 -9.71
CA PHE A 69 -1.00 -3.00 -9.77
C PHE A 69 -0.66 -2.27 -11.09
N GLY A 70 -1.64 -1.92 -11.87
CA GLY A 70 -1.55 -1.16 -13.11
C GLY A 70 -2.23 -1.84 -14.30
N PRO A 71 -2.73 -1.07 -15.26
CA PRO A 71 -3.41 -1.58 -16.44
C PRO A 71 -2.43 -2.27 -17.40
N THR A 72 -2.97 -3.23 -18.16
CA THR A 72 -2.39 -3.76 -19.39
C THR A 72 -3.35 -3.50 -20.54
N GLN A 73 -2.88 -3.55 -21.78
CA GLN A 73 -3.79 -3.41 -22.94
C GLN A 73 -4.89 -4.48 -22.93
N ALA A 74 -4.57 -5.70 -22.49
CA ALA A 74 -5.55 -6.78 -22.38
C ALA A 74 -6.58 -6.49 -21.29
N SER A 75 -6.14 -6.06 -20.09
CA SER A 75 -7.06 -5.77 -18.98
C SER A 75 -7.99 -4.58 -19.29
N ILE A 76 -7.50 -3.53 -19.98
CA ILE A 76 -8.32 -2.42 -20.46
C ILE A 76 -9.45 -2.96 -21.36
N LYS A 77 -9.10 -3.80 -22.34
CA LYS A 77 -10.10 -4.41 -23.23
C LYS A 77 -11.11 -5.27 -22.47
N THR A 78 -10.65 -6.03 -21.48
CA THR A 78 -11.53 -6.86 -20.64
C THR A 78 -12.54 -6.00 -19.88
N VAL A 79 -12.09 -4.94 -19.20
CA VAL A 79 -12.97 -4.03 -18.45
C VAL A 79 -13.98 -3.35 -19.38
N LYS A 80 -13.57 -2.91 -20.57
CA LYS A 80 -14.47 -2.28 -21.56
C LYS A 80 -15.58 -3.20 -22.07
N ASN A 81 -15.35 -4.49 -22.08
CA ASN A 81 -16.34 -5.47 -22.55
C ASN A 81 -17.34 -5.88 -21.46
N THR A 82 -17.22 -5.32 -20.24
CA THR A 82 -18.08 -5.61 -19.09
C THR A 82 -18.50 -4.32 -18.39
N THR A 83 -19.14 -4.44 -17.23
CA THR A 83 -19.32 -3.32 -16.30
C THR A 83 -18.22 -3.35 -15.24
N TYR A 84 -17.93 -2.21 -14.59
CA TYR A 84 -17.01 -2.17 -13.44
C TYR A 84 -17.44 -3.15 -12.34
N ALA A 85 -18.74 -3.22 -12.03
CA ALA A 85 -19.27 -4.12 -11.01
C ALA A 85 -19.04 -5.58 -11.38
N SER A 86 -19.37 -5.98 -12.61
CA SER A 86 -19.17 -7.35 -13.09
C SER A 86 -17.70 -7.74 -13.12
N TRP A 87 -16.81 -6.83 -13.49
CA TRP A 87 -15.37 -7.07 -13.43
C TRP A 87 -14.89 -7.29 -11.98
N ILE A 88 -15.37 -6.48 -11.03
CA ILE A 88 -15.05 -6.65 -9.60
C ILE A 88 -15.49 -8.02 -9.12
N ASP A 89 -16.72 -8.46 -9.46
CA ASP A 89 -17.24 -9.77 -9.07
C ASP A 89 -16.39 -10.91 -9.62
N GLN A 90 -16.02 -10.83 -10.89
CA GLN A 90 -15.13 -11.81 -11.52
C GLN A 90 -13.77 -11.87 -10.82
N GLN A 91 -13.18 -10.73 -10.49
CA GLN A 91 -11.91 -10.66 -9.77
C GLN A 91 -11.99 -11.23 -8.34
N MET A 92 -13.08 -10.98 -7.62
CA MET A 92 -13.29 -11.51 -6.27
C MET A 92 -13.43 -13.03 -6.27
N ALA A 93 -13.97 -13.60 -7.34
CA ALA A 93 -14.16 -15.05 -7.50
C ALA A 93 -12.87 -15.79 -7.97
N MET A 94 -11.84 -15.08 -8.42
CA MET A 94 -10.62 -15.72 -8.91
C MET A 94 -9.84 -16.42 -7.79
N PRO A 95 -9.27 -17.60 -8.06
CA PRO A 95 -8.33 -18.24 -7.15
C PRO A 95 -7.07 -17.39 -6.98
N THR A 96 -6.45 -17.46 -5.81
CA THR A 96 -5.22 -16.73 -5.49
C THR A 96 -4.04 -17.69 -5.35
N PRO A 97 -2.87 -17.38 -5.89
CA PRO A 97 -1.67 -18.17 -5.65
C PRO A 97 -1.18 -18.00 -4.22
N SER A 98 -0.53 -19.05 -3.68
CA SER A 98 0.01 -19.06 -2.32
C SER A 98 1.49 -18.68 -2.31
N HIS A 99 1.83 -17.69 -1.48
CA HIS A 99 3.23 -17.32 -1.19
C HIS A 99 3.95 -18.41 -0.39
N VAL A 100 3.24 -19.10 0.53
CA VAL A 100 3.81 -20.24 1.28
C VAL A 100 4.24 -21.35 0.32
N ASN A 101 3.36 -21.74 -0.59
CA ASN A 101 3.70 -22.77 -1.59
C ASN A 101 4.89 -22.34 -2.46
N TYR A 102 4.96 -21.06 -2.81
CA TYR A 102 6.09 -20.53 -3.57
C TYR A 102 7.40 -20.69 -2.80
N VAL A 103 7.47 -20.19 -1.56
CA VAL A 103 8.72 -20.22 -0.78
C VAL A 103 9.13 -21.65 -0.41
N ASP A 104 8.17 -22.55 -0.15
CA ASP A 104 8.42 -23.97 0.13
C ASP A 104 9.02 -24.65 -1.11
N ASN A 105 8.47 -24.44 -2.30
CA ASN A 105 9.03 -24.97 -3.56
C ASN A 105 10.43 -24.39 -3.84
N ARG A 106 10.61 -23.07 -3.62
CA ARG A 106 11.94 -22.46 -3.77
C ARG A 106 12.97 -23.04 -2.82
N LEU A 107 12.58 -23.37 -1.60
CA LEU A 107 13.48 -24.05 -0.65
C LEU A 107 13.88 -25.44 -1.14
N ILE A 108 12.96 -26.20 -1.73
CA ILE A 108 13.26 -27.50 -2.34
C ILE A 108 14.30 -27.33 -3.46
N ASP A 109 14.03 -26.44 -4.44
CA ASP A 109 14.95 -26.15 -5.54
C ASP A 109 16.34 -25.69 -5.08
N MET A 110 16.39 -24.91 -4.00
CA MET A 110 17.65 -24.45 -3.42
C MET A 110 18.42 -25.59 -2.77
N ARG A 111 17.73 -26.52 -2.10
CA ARG A 111 18.33 -27.66 -1.42
C ARG A 111 18.84 -28.75 -2.36
N GLU A 112 18.28 -28.85 -3.56
CA GLU A 112 18.83 -29.70 -4.62
C GLU A 112 20.28 -29.29 -5.00
N ARG A 113 20.57 -27.98 -4.90
CA ARG A 113 21.89 -27.41 -5.21
C ARG A 113 22.79 -27.24 -3.99
N ASN A 114 22.20 -27.03 -2.83
CA ASN A 114 22.88 -26.87 -1.56
C ASN A 114 21.98 -27.40 -0.43
N ALA A 115 22.25 -28.59 0.05
CA ALA A 115 21.45 -29.30 1.08
C ALA A 115 21.24 -28.51 2.37
N THR A 116 22.09 -27.52 2.68
CA THR A 116 22.01 -26.67 3.87
C THR A 116 21.30 -25.34 3.61
N ALA A 117 20.74 -25.13 2.42
CA ALA A 117 20.03 -23.89 2.08
C ALA A 117 18.84 -23.64 3.01
N THR A 118 18.67 -22.38 3.36
CA THR A 118 17.56 -21.88 4.19
C THR A 118 16.85 -20.73 3.49
N LEU A 119 15.58 -20.50 3.84
CA LEU A 119 14.82 -19.35 3.35
C LEU A 119 15.41 -18.04 3.88
N ALA A 120 15.35 -17.03 3.04
CA ALA A 120 15.66 -15.64 3.37
C ALA A 120 14.54 -14.74 2.82
N PRO A 121 14.44 -13.47 3.21
CA PRO A 121 13.41 -12.55 2.70
C PRO A 121 13.29 -12.47 1.18
N ASN A 122 14.37 -12.74 0.45
CA ASN A 122 14.38 -12.71 -1.01
C ASN A 122 13.36 -13.66 -1.65
N GLN A 123 13.11 -14.85 -1.08
CA GLN A 123 12.13 -15.79 -1.64
C GLN A 123 10.70 -15.26 -1.51
N PHE A 124 10.42 -14.49 -0.46
CA PHE A 124 9.15 -13.77 -0.37
C PHE A 124 9.07 -12.63 -1.40
N TYR A 125 10.14 -11.85 -1.59
CA TYR A 125 10.15 -10.79 -2.63
C TYR A 125 9.95 -11.36 -4.03
N GLU A 126 10.60 -12.48 -4.36
CA GLU A 126 10.39 -13.20 -5.63
C GLU A 126 8.90 -13.49 -5.87
N SER A 127 8.21 -14.08 -4.89
CA SER A 127 6.79 -14.39 -4.99
C SER A 127 5.92 -13.14 -5.09
N PHE A 128 6.26 -12.08 -4.35
CA PHE A 128 5.53 -10.80 -4.40
C PHE A 128 5.61 -10.16 -5.80
N TRP A 129 6.82 -10.02 -6.36
CA TRP A 129 6.99 -9.40 -7.68
C TRP A 129 6.35 -10.23 -8.79
N ASN A 130 6.42 -11.55 -8.68
CA ASN A 130 5.72 -12.45 -9.60
C ASN A 130 4.22 -12.23 -9.55
N TYR A 131 3.58 -12.42 -8.39
CA TYR A 131 2.12 -12.40 -8.29
C TYR A 131 1.53 -11.02 -8.48
N SER A 132 2.14 -9.96 -7.96
CA SER A 132 1.67 -8.60 -8.19
C SER A 132 1.74 -8.17 -9.67
N SER A 133 2.67 -8.71 -10.46
CA SER A 133 2.79 -8.39 -11.88
C SER A 133 2.05 -9.34 -12.81
N ARG A 134 1.90 -10.64 -12.47
CA ARG A 134 1.46 -11.68 -13.40
C ARG A 134 0.15 -12.38 -13.05
N SER A 135 -0.21 -12.42 -11.76
CA SER A 135 -1.43 -13.11 -11.33
C SER A 135 -2.69 -12.48 -11.92
N ASP A 136 -3.69 -13.29 -12.23
CA ASP A 136 -4.96 -12.85 -12.80
C ASP A 136 -5.89 -12.22 -11.75
N ASP A 137 -5.75 -12.56 -10.46
CA ASP A 137 -6.53 -12.04 -9.33
C ASP A 137 -6.05 -10.66 -8.85
N GLN A 138 -5.82 -9.75 -9.78
CA GLN A 138 -5.18 -8.46 -9.55
C GLN A 138 -5.84 -7.60 -8.48
N LEU A 139 -7.16 -7.60 -8.40
CA LEU A 139 -7.89 -6.87 -7.35
C LEU A 139 -7.53 -7.42 -5.97
N ARG A 140 -7.47 -8.74 -5.80
CA ARG A 140 -7.08 -9.37 -4.53
C ARG A 140 -5.63 -9.04 -4.18
N GLN A 141 -4.72 -9.11 -5.14
CA GLN A 141 -3.31 -8.75 -4.92
C GLN A 141 -3.17 -7.29 -4.47
N ARG A 142 -3.93 -6.36 -5.09
CA ARG A 142 -3.89 -4.93 -4.73
C ARG A 142 -4.50 -4.64 -3.37
N VAL A 143 -5.64 -5.30 -3.03
CA VAL A 143 -6.28 -5.17 -1.71
C VAL A 143 -5.39 -5.80 -0.63
N LYS A 144 -4.81 -6.98 -0.87
CA LYS A 144 -3.87 -7.65 0.03
C LYS A 144 -2.67 -6.74 0.36
N PHE A 145 -2.12 -6.04 -0.62
CA PHE A 145 -1.07 -5.05 -0.41
C PHE A 145 -1.56 -3.89 0.47
N ALA A 146 -2.73 -3.33 0.20
CA ALA A 146 -3.31 -2.28 1.04
C ALA A 146 -3.56 -2.74 2.49
N LEU A 147 -3.99 -3.98 2.70
CA LEU A 147 -4.18 -4.57 4.03
C LEU A 147 -2.84 -4.76 4.76
N SER A 148 -1.77 -5.15 4.05
CA SER A 148 -0.44 -5.31 4.66
C SER A 148 0.17 -4.00 5.16
N GLU A 149 -0.35 -2.87 4.71
CA GLU A 149 0.02 -1.53 5.17
C GLU A 149 -0.83 -1.01 6.34
N ILE A 150 -1.90 -1.74 6.71
CA ILE A 150 -2.73 -1.49 7.90
C ILE A 150 -2.34 -2.48 9.00
N PHE A 151 -2.23 -3.75 8.65
CA PHE A 151 -1.86 -4.86 9.53
C PHE A 151 -0.38 -5.19 9.32
N VAL A 152 0.47 -4.32 9.87
CA VAL A 152 1.90 -4.31 9.56
C VAL A 152 2.66 -5.39 10.31
N ILE A 153 3.45 -6.19 9.57
CA ILE A 153 4.64 -6.89 10.05
C ILE A 153 5.83 -6.48 9.18
N SER A 154 7.06 -6.66 9.63
CA SER A 154 8.22 -6.25 8.86
C SER A 154 9.32 -7.30 8.85
N LEU A 155 9.80 -7.66 7.66
CA LEU A 155 10.98 -8.51 7.44
C LEU A 155 12.31 -7.82 7.80
N LEU A 156 12.27 -6.55 8.24
CA LEU A 156 13.41 -5.89 8.87
C LEU A 156 13.61 -6.34 10.30
N ASP A 157 12.59 -6.89 10.97
CA ASP A 157 12.73 -7.57 12.24
C ASP A 157 13.32 -8.97 12.00
N PRO A 158 14.52 -9.28 12.55
CA PRO A 158 15.19 -10.57 12.36
C PRO A 158 14.43 -11.77 12.93
N ASN A 159 13.43 -11.54 13.79
CA ASN A 159 12.61 -12.59 14.38
C ASN A 159 11.42 -12.99 13.46
N ILE A 160 11.16 -12.23 12.42
CA ILE A 160 10.11 -12.57 11.44
C ILE A 160 10.63 -13.62 10.45
N ASP A 161 10.09 -14.81 10.58
CA ASP A 161 10.39 -15.94 9.69
C ASP A 161 9.82 -15.71 8.27
N THR A 162 10.59 -16.03 7.23
CA THR A 162 10.18 -15.79 5.83
C THR A 162 8.96 -16.61 5.42
N ARG A 163 8.87 -17.88 5.84
CA ARG A 163 7.70 -18.74 5.58
C ARG A 163 6.48 -18.23 6.35
N GLY A 164 6.71 -17.80 7.59
CA GLY A 164 5.69 -17.14 8.41
C GLY A 164 5.18 -15.83 7.80
N ALA A 165 6.07 -14.98 7.26
CA ALA A 165 5.68 -13.76 6.56
C ALA A 165 4.86 -14.06 5.29
N ALA A 166 5.24 -15.10 4.53
CA ALA A 166 4.48 -15.59 3.38
C ALA A 166 3.06 -16.04 3.78
N SER A 167 2.94 -16.79 4.89
CA SER A 167 1.66 -17.22 5.46
C SER A 167 0.80 -16.04 5.92
N TYR A 168 1.42 -15.06 6.59
CA TYR A 168 0.72 -13.85 7.00
C TYR A 168 0.15 -13.09 5.80
N TYR A 169 0.94 -12.94 4.75
CA TYR A 169 0.51 -12.27 3.53
C TYR A 169 -0.57 -13.06 2.78
N ASP A 170 -0.51 -14.40 2.75
CA ASP A 170 -1.57 -15.26 2.22
C ASP A 170 -2.87 -15.11 3.03
N MET A 171 -2.78 -15.04 4.37
CA MET A 171 -3.93 -14.83 5.26
C MET A 171 -4.62 -13.49 4.98
N LEU A 172 -3.88 -12.40 4.76
CA LEU A 172 -4.45 -11.12 4.35
C LEU A 172 -5.19 -11.24 3.02
N GLY A 173 -4.62 -11.96 2.06
CA GLY A 173 -5.24 -12.21 0.75
C GLY A 173 -6.52 -13.05 0.84
N ALA A 174 -6.55 -14.08 1.68
CA ALA A 174 -7.73 -14.90 1.91
C ALA A 174 -8.90 -14.10 2.51
N ASN A 175 -8.58 -13.11 3.34
CA ASN A 175 -9.57 -12.24 3.99
C ASN A 175 -9.83 -10.92 3.24
N ALA A 176 -9.22 -10.67 2.08
CA ALA A 176 -9.35 -9.42 1.34
C ALA A 176 -10.81 -9.06 1.01
N PHE A 177 -11.67 -10.06 0.86
CA PHE A 177 -13.10 -9.94 0.55
C PHE A 177 -13.98 -10.70 1.55
N GLY A 178 -13.42 -11.11 2.70
CA GLY A 178 -14.13 -11.77 3.78
C GLY A 178 -14.80 -10.78 4.74
N ASN A 179 -14.97 -11.22 6.00
CA ASN A 179 -15.48 -10.34 7.05
C ASN A 179 -14.34 -9.77 7.89
N PHE A 180 -14.38 -8.47 8.15
CA PHE A 180 -13.36 -7.75 8.92
C PHE A 180 -13.15 -8.34 10.33
N ARG A 181 -14.22 -8.84 10.98
CA ARG A 181 -14.12 -9.49 12.28
C ARG A 181 -13.23 -10.74 12.22
N THR A 182 -13.41 -11.54 11.16
CA THR A 182 -12.58 -12.74 10.91
C THR A 182 -11.14 -12.36 10.60
N LEU A 183 -10.93 -11.33 9.77
CA LEU A 183 -9.60 -10.80 9.49
C LEU A 183 -8.89 -10.37 10.79
N LEU A 184 -9.58 -9.62 11.65
CA LEU A 184 -9.03 -9.14 12.92
C LEU A 184 -8.61 -10.28 13.84
N GLU A 185 -9.41 -11.36 13.92
CA GLU A 185 -9.09 -12.56 14.68
C GLU A 185 -7.87 -13.29 14.12
N GLN A 186 -7.84 -13.50 12.80
CA GLN A 186 -6.72 -14.19 12.17
C GLN A 186 -5.41 -13.39 12.27
N VAL A 187 -5.46 -12.07 12.20
CA VAL A 187 -4.32 -11.19 12.50
C VAL A 187 -3.88 -11.35 13.95
N SER A 188 -4.82 -11.31 14.91
CA SER A 188 -4.53 -11.43 16.35
C SER A 188 -3.86 -12.75 16.71
N LEU A 189 -4.23 -13.83 16.02
CA LEU A 189 -3.73 -15.18 16.29
C LEU A 189 -2.56 -15.60 15.39
N HIS A 190 -2.16 -14.78 14.42
CA HIS A 190 -1.05 -15.14 13.55
C HIS A 190 0.30 -15.00 14.28
N PRO A 191 1.14 -16.06 14.30
CA PRO A 191 2.39 -16.04 15.09
C PRO A 191 3.34 -14.91 14.68
N MET A 192 3.39 -14.52 13.41
CA MET A 192 4.27 -13.41 12.98
C MET A 192 3.78 -12.05 13.48
N MET A 193 2.49 -11.83 13.62
CA MET A 193 1.95 -10.66 14.32
C MET A 193 2.28 -10.73 15.81
N GLY A 194 2.13 -11.92 16.41
CA GLY A 194 2.49 -12.14 17.81
C GLY A 194 3.98 -11.89 18.10
N VAL A 195 4.87 -12.24 17.17
CA VAL A 195 6.31 -11.93 17.26
C VAL A 195 6.55 -10.42 17.10
N TYR A 196 5.99 -9.83 16.06
CA TYR A 196 6.24 -8.43 15.71
C TYR A 196 5.75 -7.43 16.77
N LEU A 197 4.60 -7.72 17.40
CA LEU A 197 4.01 -6.88 18.44
C LEU A 197 4.05 -7.52 19.83
N THR A 198 4.97 -8.47 20.06
CA THR A 198 5.33 -9.04 21.37
C THR A 198 4.18 -9.71 22.14
N SER A 199 3.05 -10.01 21.46
CA SER A 199 1.92 -10.69 22.11
C SER A 199 2.08 -12.20 22.20
N ILE A 200 3.01 -12.80 21.42
CA ILE A 200 3.32 -14.22 21.54
C ILE A 200 4.03 -14.52 22.85
N ALA A 201 3.60 -15.56 23.56
CA ALA A 201 4.10 -15.92 24.89
C ALA A 201 3.91 -14.80 25.95
N ASN A 202 2.98 -13.86 25.73
CA ASN A 202 2.59 -12.87 26.74
C ASN A 202 1.95 -13.58 27.94
N GLN A 203 2.39 -13.22 29.15
CA GLN A 203 2.00 -13.90 30.38
C GLN A 203 1.17 -13.00 31.27
N LYS A 204 0.29 -13.64 32.05
CA LYS A 204 -0.45 -12.97 33.12
C LYS A 204 0.47 -12.22 34.08
N GLU A 205 -0.12 -11.30 34.78
CA GLU A 205 0.50 -10.56 35.89
C GLU A 205 1.09 -11.51 36.98
N ASP A 206 2.17 -11.06 37.58
CA ASP A 206 2.83 -11.75 38.68
C ASP A 206 3.36 -10.72 39.70
N ALA A 207 2.68 -10.58 40.81
CA ALA A 207 3.02 -9.59 41.83
C ALA A 207 4.37 -9.87 42.50
N ALA A 208 4.81 -11.13 42.54
CA ALA A 208 6.08 -11.51 43.17
C ALA A 208 7.29 -11.03 42.35
N THR A 209 7.15 -10.97 41.03
CA THR A 209 8.20 -10.52 40.09
C THR A 209 7.96 -9.10 39.56
N GLY A 210 6.83 -8.50 39.87
CA GLY A 210 6.43 -7.21 39.34
C GLY A 210 6.05 -7.25 37.84
N ARG A 211 5.80 -8.46 37.28
CA ARG A 211 5.41 -8.59 35.87
C ARG A 211 3.97 -8.09 35.65
N SER A 212 3.79 -7.31 34.61
CA SER A 212 2.48 -6.98 34.01
C SER A 212 2.36 -7.59 32.60
N PRO A 213 1.12 -7.85 32.10
CA PRO A 213 0.91 -8.22 30.71
C PRO A 213 1.51 -7.21 29.75
N ASP A 214 2.08 -7.68 28.64
CA ASP A 214 2.58 -6.81 27.57
C ASP A 214 1.39 -6.10 26.87
N GLU A 215 1.47 -4.78 26.78
CA GLU A 215 0.41 -3.91 26.22
C GLU A 215 0.57 -3.61 24.73
N ASN A 216 1.69 -3.97 24.10
CA ASN A 216 2.02 -3.50 22.77
C ASN A 216 0.95 -3.87 21.75
N TYR A 217 0.59 -5.14 21.63
CA TYR A 217 -0.47 -5.56 20.72
C TYR A 217 -1.83 -4.95 21.08
N ALA A 218 -2.17 -4.90 22.37
CA ALA A 218 -3.43 -4.30 22.82
C ALA A 218 -3.55 -2.82 22.40
N ARG A 219 -2.46 -2.08 22.44
CA ARG A 219 -2.38 -0.69 21.96
C ARG A 219 -2.56 -0.61 20.45
N GLU A 220 -1.82 -1.39 19.69
CA GLU A 220 -1.79 -1.28 18.25
C GLU A 220 -3.05 -1.82 17.56
N VAL A 221 -3.69 -2.84 18.14
CA VAL A 221 -4.98 -3.31 17.61
C VAL A 221 -6.07 -2.24 17.72
N LEU A 222 -6.05 -1.40 18.77
CA LEU A 222 -6.93 -0.25 18.91
C LEU A 222 -6.49 0.92 18.03
N GLN A 223 -5.23 1.30 18.12
CA GLN A 223 -4.69 2.54 17.56
C GLN A 223 -4.57 2.51 16.04
N LEU A 224 -4.00 1.43 15.48
CA LEU A 224 -3.62 1.35 14.08
C LEU A 224 -4.53 0.43 13.25
N MET A 225 -5.09 -0.61 13.87
CA MET A 225 -5.73 -1.69 13.12
C MET A 225 -7.27 -1.65 13.17
N SER A 226 -7.90 -0.82 14.03
CA SER A 226 -9.36 -0.85 14.16
C SER A 226 -10.05 0.47 14.49
N ILE A 227 -9.67 1.16 15.55
CA ILE A 227 -10.46 2.27 16.14
C ILE A 227 -9.83 3.63 15.88
N GLY A 228 -8.49 3.73 15.93
CA GLY A 228 -7.77 5.00 15.94
C GLY A 228 -7.82 5.69 17.30
N VAL A 229 -7.07 6.79 17.44
CA VAL A 229 -6.88 7.48 18.74
C VAL A 229 -8.03 8.41 19.15
N SER A 230 -8.83 8.88 18.19
CA SER A 230 -9.92 9.84 18.44
C SER A 230 -11.27 9.25 18.07
N GLN A 231 -12.32 9.64 18.79
CA GLN A 231 -13.70 9.30 18.39
C GLN A 231 -14.02 9.94 17.05
N LEU A 232 -14.68 9.19 16.17
CA LEU A 232 -15.04 9.62 14.82
C LEU A 232 -16.56 9.71 14.65
N ASN A 233 -16.97 10.67 13.83
CA ASN A 233 -18.27 10.63 13.15
C ASN A 233 -18.21 9.61 12.01
N THR A 234 -19.36 9.17 11.51
CA THR A 234 -19.43 8.18 10.40
C THR A 234 -18.73 8.69 9.13
N ASN A 235 -18.67 10.00 8.94
CA ASN A 235 -17.95 10.64 7.82
C ASN A 235 -16.43 10.76 8.01
N GLY A 236 -15.88 10.14 9.06
CA GLY A 236 -14.44 10.12 9.35
C GLY A 236 -13.85 11.40 9.95
N THR A 237 -14.69 12.41 10.28
CA THR A 237 -14.24 13.60 11.03
C THR A 237 -14.16 13.28 12.52
N ALA A 238 -13.20 13.88 13.22
CA ALA A 238 -13.08 13.72 14.67
C ALA A 238 -14.28 14.34 15.39
N ARG A 239 -14.74 13.67 16.45
CA ARG A 239 -15.67 14.26 17.41
C ARG A 239 -14.87 15.12 18.37
N LEU A 240 -15.38 16.33 18.62
CA LEU A 240 -14.69 17.33 19.44
C LEU A 240 -15.41 17.51 20.78
N ASP A 241 -14.64 17.87 21.79
CA ASP A 241 -15.17 18.34 23.06
C ASP A 241 -15.64 19.82 22.99
N SER A 242 -16.07 20.37 24.11
CA SER A 242 -16.52 21.77 24.20
C SER A 242 -15.41 22.80 23.97
N ALA A 243 -14.14 22.41 24.06
CA ALA A 243 -12.96 23.24 23.78
C ALA A 243 -12.45 23.10 22.33
N GLY A 244 -13.08 22.24 21.53
CA GLY A 244 -12.67 21.96 20.14
C GLY A 244 -11.53 20.95 20.02
N ALA A 245 -11.16 20.24 21.09
CA ALA A 245 -10.17 19.18 21.04
C ALA A 245 -10.80 17.82 20.70
N PRO A 246 -10.10 16.94 19.93
CA PRO A 246 -10.60 15.61 19.62
C PRO A 246 -10.81 14.76 20.88
N LEU A 247 -11.99 14.16 21.00
CA LEU A 247 -12.31 13.23 22.09
C LEU A 247 -11.49 11.93 21.90
N PRO A 248 -10.84 11.41 22.98
CA PRO A 248 -10.10 10.15 22.90
C PRO A 248 -11.07 8.98 22.66
N ALA A 249 -10.64 8.01 21.84
CA ALA A 249 -11.45 6.82 21.54
C ALA A 249 -11.36 5.75 22.63
N TYR A 250 -10.28 5.73 23.39
CA TYR A 250 -10.00 4.80 24.50
C TYR A 250 -8.99 5.42 25.46
N THR A 251 -8.81 4.80 26.61
CA THR A 251 -7.90 5.22 27.68
C THR A 251 -6.72 4.22 27.86
N SER A 252 -5.71 4.59 28.64
CA SER A 252 -4.66 3.65 29.04
C SER A 252 -5.19 2.47 29.86
N ALA A 253 -6.27 2.67 30.63
CA ALA A 253 -6.92 1.60 31.38
C ALA A 253 -7.58 0.57 30.44
N ASP A 254 -8.16 1.00 29.31
CA ASP A 254 -8.69 0.10 28.30
C ASP A 254 -7.60 -0.76 27.67
N ILE A 255 -6.41 -0.19 27.42
CA ILE A 255 -5.25 -0.92 26.91
C ILE A 255 -4.79 -1.97 27.91
N ALA A 256 -4.61 -1.61 29.19
CA ALA A 256 -4.17 -2.51 30.25
C ALA A 256 -5.18 -3.65 30.47
N GLY A 257 -6.49 -3.35 30.46
CA GLY A 257 -7.55 -4.34 30.53
C GLY A 257 -7.53 -5.33 29.35
N LEU A 258 -7.37 -4.79 28.15
CA LEU A 258 -7.32 -5.58 26.91
C LEU A 258 -6.05 -6.45 26.84
N ALA A 259 -4.90 -5.96 27.33
CA ALA A 259 -3.64 -6.70 27.36
C ALA A 259 -3.76 -8.04 28.12
N LYS A 260 -4.57 -8.08 29.18
CA LYS A 260 -4.85 -9.31 29.93
C LYS A 260 -5.55 -10.38 29.09
N VAL A 261 -6.38 -9.97 28.11
CA VAL A 261 -7.06 -10.89 27.17
C VAL A 261 -6.06 -11.60 26.27
N PHE A 262 -5.00 -10.90 25.84
CA PHE A 262 -3.98 -11.45 24.95
C PHE A 262 -2.90 -12.26 25.67
N THR A 263 -3.02 -12.49 26.98
CA THR A 263 -2.12 -13.39 27.72
C THR A 263 -2.45 -14.86 27.44
N GLY A 264 -1.44 -15.74 27.51
CA GLY A 264 -1.59 -17.18 27.37
C GLY A 264 -1.67 -17.67 25.92
N TRP A 265 -1.53 -16.82 24.92
CA TRP A 265 -1.47 -17.21 23.50
C TRP A 265 -0.03 -17.37 23.05
N SER A 266 0.29 -18.53 22.42
CA SER A 266 1.65 -18.79 21.94
C SER A 266 1.68 -19.85 20.83
N TRP A 267 2.89 -20.27 20.49
CA TRP A 267 3.20 -21.14 19.37
C TRP A 267 2.34 -22.40 19.33
N TYR A 268 1.86 -22.72 18.12
CA TYR A 268 1.18 -23.99 17.88
C TYR A 268 2.13 -25.18 18.16
N HIS A 269 1.64 -26.15 18.94
CA HIS A 269 2.27 -27.45 19.10
C HIS A 269 1.19 -28.51 19.42
N PRO A 270 1.26 -29.72 18.86
CA PRO A 270 0.27 -30.75 19.12
C PRO A 270 0.28 -31.24 20.58
N THR A 271 1.39 -31.04 21.29
CA THR A 271 1.55 -31.36 22.73
C THR A 271 2.01 -30.09 23.46
N PRO A 272 1.07 -29.25 23.95
CA PRO A 272 1.41 -28.01 24.63
C PRO A 272 2.14 -28.25 25.96
N THR A 273 3.27 -27.54 26.17
CA THR A 273 4.10 -27.57 27.38
C THR A 273 4.66 -26.17 27.67
N ALA A 274 5.31 -25.97 28.82
CA ALA A 274 6.01 -24.74 29.15
C ALA A 274 7.13 -24.42 28.12
N ASN A 275 7.79 -25.41 27.57
CA ASN A 275 8.86 -25.21 26.59
C ASN A 275 8.29 -24.80 25.21
N THR A 276 7.13 -25.35 24.82
CA THR A 276 6.46 -24.94 23.57
C THR A 276 5.83 -23.55 23.72
N PHE A 277 5.27 -23.21 24.89
CA PHE A 277 4.82 -21.85 25.17
C PHE A 277 5.95 -20.83 25.01
N ALA A 278 7.09 -21.10 25.60
CA ALA A 278 8.27 -20.22 25.55
C ALA A 278 8.99 -20.25 24.17
N GLY A 279 8.53 -21.05 23.21
CA GLY A 279 9.16 -21.18 21.89
C GLY A 279 10.53 -21.87 21.89
N ARG A 280 10.91 -22.56 23.00
CA ARG A 280 12.14 -23.35 23.07
C ARG A 280 12.07 -24.62 22.24
N VAL A 281 10.87 -25.18 22.11
CA VAL A 281 10.55 -26.29 21.22
C VAL A 281 9.45 -25.82 20.29
N LYS A 282 9.71 -25.84 18.98
CA LYS A 282 8.74 -25.40 17.96
C LYS A 282 8.38 -26.58 17.05
N ASN A 283 7.11 -26.64 16.69
CA ASN A 283 6.63 -27.47 15.57
C ASN A 283 7.14 -26.89 14.24
N ALA A 284 7.30 -27.71 13.21
CA ALA A 284 7.75 -27.28 11.88
C ALA A 284 6.81 -26.22 11.26
N ASP A 285 5.51 -26.27 11.61
CA ASP A 285 4.51 -25.33 11.12
C ASP A 285 4.15 -24.23 12.12
N ALA A 286 4.91 -24.08 13.21
CA ALA A 286 4.61 -23.11 14.27
C ALA A 286 4.59 -21.66 13.77
N THR A 287 5.32 -21.33 12.68
CA THR A 287 5.37 -19.99 12.11
C THR A 287 4.19 -19.68 11.17
N ILE A 288 3.43 -20.70 10.74
CA ILE A 288 2.32 -20.54 9.80
C ILE A 288 0.95 -20.93 10.38
N ARG A 289 0.93 -21.71 11.48
CA ARG A 289 -0.32 -22.08 12.16
C ARG A 289 -0.69 -21.03 13.19
N PRO A 290 -1.99 -20.75 13.38
CA PRO A 290 -2.45 -19.83 14.41
C PRO A 290 -1.92 -20.20 15.79
N MET A 291 -1.62 -19.18 16.61
CA MET A 291 -1.30 -19.36 18.02
C MET A 291 -2.40 -20.16 18.74
N ILE A 292 -2.01 -20.97 19.72
CA ILE A 292 -2.92 -21.73 20.56
C ILE A 292 -2.94 -21.21 21.99
N PHE A 293 -3.97 -21.54 22.71
CA PHE A 293 -4.17 -21.09 24.07
C PHE A 293 -3.49 -22.02 25.09
N TYR A 294 -2.76 -21.43 26.04
CA TYR A 294 -2.10 -22.06 27.17
C TYR A 294 -2.66 -21.47 28.47
N SER A 295 -3.66 -22.11 29.05
CA SER A 295 -4.45 -21.60 30.18
C SER A 295 -3.61 -21.21 31.42
N THR A 296 -2.51 -21.91 31.68
CA THR A 296 -1.59 -21.63 32.80
C THR A 296 -1.03 -20.19 32.80
N TYR A 297 -0.87 -19.61 31.61
CA TYR A 297 -0.27 -18.28 31.41
C TYR A 297 -1.30 -17.18 31.20
N HIS A 298 -2.60 -17.51 31.15
CA HIS A 298 -3.66 -16.54 30.97
C HIS A 298 -4.02 -15.82 32.27
N SER A 299 -4.30 -14.51 32.16
CA SER A 299 -4.77 -13.70 33.29
C SER A 299 -6.18 -14.10 33.70
N THR A 300 -6.35 -14.36 34.99
CA THR A 300 -7.65 -14.60 35.61
C THR A 300 -8.21 -13.38 36.35
N SER A 301 -7.49 -12.26 36.33
CA SER A 301 -7.98 -10.98 36.88
C SER A 301 -9.09 -10.42 36.02
N GLU A 302 -9.87 -9.50 36.60
CA GLU A 302 -10.86 -8.73 35.86
C GLU A 302 -10.22 -8.02 34.66
N LYS A 303 -10.93 -8.01 33.52
CA LYS A 303 -10.51 -7.38 32.26
C LYS A 303 -11.58 -6.37 31.86
N ALA A 304 -11.28 -5.07 32.05
CA ALA A 304 -12.19 -3.97 31.65
C ALA A 304 -11.59 -3.18 30.49
N PHE A 305 -12.35 -3.03 29.39
CA PHE A 305 -11.92 -2.33 28.18
C PHE A 305 -13.15 -1.86 27.37
N LEU A 306 -13.11 -0.66 26.81
CA LEU A 306 -14.13 -0.09 25.92
C LEU A 306 -15.56 -0.23 26.46
N GLY A 307 -15.75 -0.01 27.78
CA GLY A 307 -17.04 -0.14 28.45
C GLY A 307 -17.52 -1.59 28.64
N ARG A 308 -16.71 -2.58 28.34
CA ARG A 308 -16.98 -4.01 28.58
C ARG A 308 -16.14 -4.54 29.74
N THR A 309 -16.72 -5.44 30.55
CA THR A 309 -16.00 -6.10 31.64
C THR A 309 -16.15 -7.61 31.52
N ILE A 310 -15.04 -8.34 31.60
CA ILE A 310 -14.97 -9.77 31.84
C ILE A 310 -14.60 -9.96 33.31
N ALA A 311 -15.47 -10.61 34.07
CA ALA A 311 -15.29 -10.79 35.51
C ALA A 311 -14.01 -11.58 35.84
N ALA A 312 -13.45 -11.34 37.01
CA ALA A 312 -12.33 -12.13 37.53
C ALA A 312 -12.73 -13.62 37.65
N GLY A 313 -11.74 -14.50 37.48
CA GLY A 313 -11.92 -15.95 37.52
C GLY A 313 -12.13 -16.59 36.13
N SER A 314 -12.20 -15.83 35.04
CA SER A 314 -12.24 -16.40 33.69
C SER A 314 -10.96 -17.18 33.39
N THR A 315 -11.12 -18.43 32.95
CA THR A 315 -10.03 -19.33 32.50
C THR A 315 -10.15 -19.72 31.03
N ASP A 316 -11.21 -19.27 30.35
CA ASP A 316 -11.46 -19.51 28.94
C ASP A 316 -10.96 -18.33 28.08
N GLY A 317 -9.67 -18.38 27.73
CA GLY A 317 -9.07 -17.33 26.90
C GLY A 317 -9.66 -17.23 25.50
N ALA A 318 -10.28 -18.28 24.96
CA ALA A 318 -10.95 -18.23 23.67
C ALA A 318 -12.25 -17.42 23.76
N ALA A 319 -13.04 -17.62 24.83
CA ALA A 319 -14.23 -16.81 25.11
C ALA A 319 -13.83 -15.34 25.38
N ASP A 320 -12.78 -15.10 26.17
CA ASP A 320 -12.28 -13.76 26.46
C ASP A 320 -11.83 -13.03 25.19
N LEU A 321 -11.07 -13.70 24.32
CA LEU A 321 -10.64 -13.18 23.02
C LEU A 321 -11.84 -12.84 22.12
N LYS A 322 -12.82 -13.75 22.07
CA LYS A 322 -14.06 -13.52 21.30
C LYS A 322 -14.78 -12.25 21.77
N ILE A 323 -14.97 -12.11 23.08
CA ILE A 323 -15.60 -10.91 23.67
C ILE A 323 -14.82 -9.64 23.31
N ALA A 324 -13.52 -9.67 23.42
CA ALA A 324 -12.66 -8.52 23.12
C ALA A 324 -12.75 -8.11 21.65
N LEU A 325 -12.59 -9.05 20.72
CA LEU A 325 -12.63 -8.78 19.29
C LEU A 325 -14.04 -8.38 18.82
N ASP A 326 -15.11 -8.96 19.39
CA ASP A 326 -16.49 -8.54 19.12
C ASP A 326 -16.74 -7.11 19.60
N THR A 327 -16.20 -6.74 20.78
CA THR A 327 -16.31 -5.39 21.33
C THR A 327 -15.57 -4.38 20.45
N ILE A 328 -14.34 -4.67 20.05
CA ILE A 328 -13.57 -3.84 19.11
C ILE A 328 -14.32 -3.71 17.78
N PHE A 329 -14.76 -4.82 17.19
CA PHE A 329 -15.47 -4.82 15.91
C PHE A 329 -16.78 -4.03 15.95
N ALA A 330 -17.51 -4.06 17.08
CA ALA A 330 -18.74 -3.31 17.26
C ALA A 330 -18.52 -1.79 17.43
N HIS A 331 -17.28 -1.36 17.73
CA HIS A 331 -17.01 0.05 17.98
C HIS A 331 -17.36 0.93 16.75
N PRO A 332 -18.04 2.09 16.94
CA PRO A 332 -18.54 2.91 15.83
C PRO A 332 -17.44 3.46 14.94
N ASN A 333 -16.22 3.62 15.45
CA ASN A 333 -15.09 4.14 14.67
C ASN A 333 -14.58 3.18 13.58
N VAL A 334 -14.80 1.86 13.69
CA VAL A 334 -14.15 0.88 12.81
C VAL A 334 -14.51 1.12 11.33
N GLY A 335 -15.78 1.36 11.04
CA GLY A 335 -16.24 1.64 9.68
C GLY A 335 -15.55 2.86 9.05
N PRO A 336 -15.65 4.06 9.63
CA PRO A 336 -15.01 5.25 9.08
C PRO A 336 -13.47 5.18 9.11
N PHE A 337 -12.85 4.58 10.13
CA PHE A 337 -11.41 4.47 10.26
C PHE A 337 -10.79 3.57 9.18
N ILE A 338 -11.32 2.37 9.01
CA ILE A 338 -10.84 1.42 8.00
C ILE A 338 -11.23 1.86 6.59
N GLY A 339 -12.47 2.33 6.41
CA GLY A 339 -12.95 2.84 5.13
C GLY A 339 -12.07 3.96 4.59
N LYS A 340 -11.76 4.97 5.42
CA LYS A 340 -10.87 6.08 5.04
C LYS A 340 -9.47 5.59 4.66
N GLN A 341 -8.88 4.69 5.44
CA GLN A 341 -7.55 4.15 5.15
C GLN A 341 -7.50 3.36 3.83
N LEU A 342 -8.53 2.58 3.53
CA LEU A 342 -8.61 1.85 2.27
C LEU A 342 -8.82 2.79 1.07
N ILE A 343 -9.64 3.83 1.21
CA ILE A 343 -9.78 4.86 0.16
C ILE A 343 -8.43 5.52 -0.11
N GLN A 344 -7.69 5.89 0.94
CA GLN A 344 -6.38 6.53 0.80
C GLN A 344 -5.35 5.64 0.09
N ARG A 345 -5.39 4.33 0.32
CA ARG A 345 -4.47 3.38 -0.33
C ARG A 345 -4.84 3.08 -1.77
N LEU A 346 -6.13 3.06 -2.10
CA LEU A 346 -6.60 2.65 -3.42
C LEU A 346 -6.87 3.83 -4.36
N VAL A 347 -7.43 4.94 -3.86
CA VAL A 347 -8.04 5.98 -4.71
C VAL A 347 -7.42 7.36 -4.53
N THR A 348 -7.56 7.99 -3.36
CA THR A 348 -7.14 9.39 -3.12
C THR A 348 -6.73 9.63 -1.68
N SER A 349 -5.70 10.46 -1.46
CA SER A 349 -5.22 10.82 -0.12
C SER A 349 -6.22 11.65 0.68
N ASN A 350 -7.09 12.40 0.01
CA ASN A 350 -8.06 13.33 0.62
C ASN A 350 -9.48 13.01 0.17
N PRO A 351 -10.08 11.89 0.63
CA PRO A 351 -11.49 11.61 0.36
C PRO A 351 -12.37 12.64 1.06
N SER A 352 -13.46 13.04 0.39
CA SER A 352 -14.46 13.90 1.03
C SER A 352 -15.10 13.19 2.24
N PRO A 353 -15.59 13.94 3.25
CA PRO A 353 -16.36 13.36 4.34
C PRO A 353 -17.56 12.54 3.85
N ALA A 354 -18.23 12.96 2.79
CA ALA A 354 -19.35 12.24 2.19
C ALA A 354 -18.93 10.89 1.57
N TYR A 355 -17.76 10.81 0.95
CA TYR A 355 -17.22 9.54 0.45
C TYR A 355 -16.93 8.57 1.60
N VAL A 356 -16.25 9.05 2.64
CA VAL A 356 -15.97 8.24 3.84
C VAL A 356 -17.27 7.74 4.47
N GLU A 357 -18.30 8.60 4.58
CA GLU A 357 -19.60 8.25 5.16
C GLU A 357 -20.31 7.14 4.38
N ARG A 358 -20.33 7.23 3.04
CA ARG A 358 -20.93 6.16 2.21
C ARG A 358 -20.22 4.82 2.40
N VAL A 359 -18.89 4.81 2.39
CA VAL A 359 -18.10 3.59 2.60
C VAL A 359 -18.27 3.05 4.02
N ALA A 360 -18.26 3.92 5.04
CA ALA A 360 -18.51 3.53 6.43
C ALA A 360 -19.93 3.00 6.63
N GLY A 361 -20.91 3.56 5.94
CA GLY A 361 -22.29 3.06 5.93
C GLY A 361 -22.36 1.61 5.42
N VAL A 362 -21.67 1.31 4.31
CA VAL A 362 -21.59 -0.05 3.76
C VAL A 362 -20.83 -1.00 4.70
N PHE A 363 -19.74 -0.53 5.35
CA PHE A 363 -19.07 -1.32 6.38
C PHE A 363 -20.01 -1.66 7.54
N ASN A 364 -20.81 -0.71 7.99
CA ASN A 364 -21.75 -0.90 9.10
C ASN A 364 -22.90 -1.84 8.73
N ASN A 365 -23.35 -1.80 7.47
CA ASN A 365 -24.39 -2.67 6.94
C ASN A 365 -24.27 -2.72 5.40
N ASN A 366 -23.97 -3.89 4.86
CA ASN A 366 -23.82 -4.11 3.42
C ASN A 366 -25.15 -4.11 2.63
N GLY A 367 -26.28 -3.76 3.26
CA GLY A 367 -27.63 -3.83 2.68
C GLY A 367 -28.37 -5.16 2.96
N ALA A 368 -27.64 -6.18 3.43
CA ALA A 368 -28.20 -7.47 3.85
C ALA A 368 -28.09 -7.70 5.38
N GLY A 369 -27.82 -6.65 6.15
CA GLY A 369 -27.68 -6.72 7.61
C GLY A 369 -26.31 -7.19 8.10
N VAL A 370 -25.30 -7.34 7.23
CA VAL A 370 -23.97 -7.80 7.59
C VAL A 370 -23.03 -6.60 7.79
N ARG A 371 -22.41 -6.53 8.98
CA ARG A 371 -21.34 -5.58 9.29
C ARG A 371 -19.99 -6.18 8.89
N GLY A 372 -19.07 -5.34 8.38
CA GLY A 372 -17.69 -5.69 8.08
C GLY A 372 -17.50 -6.56 6.85
N ASP A 373 -18.45 -6.58 5.91
CA ASP A 373 -18.35 -7.24 4.61
C ASP A 373 -17.33 -6.49 3.73
N MET A 374 -16.12 -7.01 3.67
CA MET A 374 -15.02 -6.37 2.94
C MET A 374 -15.22 -6.39 1.41
N ALA A 375 -15.93 -7.37 0.87
CA ALA A 375 -16.30 -7.38 -0.55
C ALA A 375 -17.19 -6.17 -0.88
N ALA A 376 -18.22 -5.95 -0.07
CA ALA A 376 -19.12 -4.80 -0.21
C ALA A 376 -18.36 -3.47 -0.02
N VAL A 377 -17.44 -3.39 0.95
CA VAL A 377 -16.62 -2.20 1.22
C VAL A 377 -15.70 -1.88 0.03
N ILE A 378 -14.96 -2.85 -0.50
CA ILE A 378 -14.07 -2.64 -1.66
C ILE A 378 -14.87 -2.23 -2.90
N ARG A 379 -16.03 -2.86 -3.10
CA ARG A 379 -16.97 -2.48 -4.16
C ARG A 379 -17.43 -1.03 -4.00
N ALA A 380 -17.85 -0.64 -2.80
CA ALA A 380 -18.28 0.73 -2.50
C ALA A 380 -17.16 1.75 -2.75
N ILE A 381 -15.91 1.44 -2.36
CA ILE A 381 -14.76 2.31 -2.63
C ILE A 381 -14.54 2.50 -4.13
N LEU A 382 -14.49 1.42 -4.90
CA LEU A 382 -14.11 1.50 -6.31
C LEU A 382 -15.22 2.03 -7.23
N LEU A 383 -16.48 1.88 -6.83
CA LEU A 383 -17.65 2.33 -7.60
C LEU A 383 -18.21 3.68 -7.13
N ASP A 384 -17.64 4.26 -6.06
CA ASP A 384 -18.11 5.54 -5.55
C ASP A 384 -18.12 6.62 -6.64
N PRO A 385 -19.16 7.46 -6.71
CA PRO A 385 -19.19 8.57 -7.66
C PRO A 385 -17.94 9.45 -7.60
N GLU A 386 -17.38 9.72 -6.41
CA GLU A 386 -16.16 10.53 -6.27
C GLU A 386 -14.93 9.82 -6.88
N ALA A 387 -14.83 8.50 -6.77
CA ALA A 387 -13.76 7.73 -7.40
C ALA A 387 -13.89 7.67 -8.93
N ARG A 388 -15.13 7.73 -9.46
CA ARG A 388 -15.42 7.57 -10.89
C ARG A 388 -15.59 8.89 -11.64
N HIS A 389 -15.82 10.01 -10.93
CA HIS A 389 -16.12 11.28 -11.59
C HIS A 389 -14.99 11.72 -12.53
N PRO A 390 -15.28 12.03 -13.80
CA PRO A 390 -14.25 12.39 -14.77
C PRO A 390 -13.50 13.67 -14.39
N ASP A 391 -14.19 14.69 -13.85
CA ASP A 391 -13.58 15.98 -13.52
C ASP A 391 -12.56 15.90 -12.36
N ASN A 392 -12.54 14.81 -11.59
CA ASN A 392 -11.57 14.63 -10.53
C ASN A 392 -10.13 14.46 -11.05
N VAL A 393 -9.93 14.19 -12.33
CA VAL A 393 -8.58 14.15 -12.93
C VAL A 393 -7.92 15.55 -12.96
N ASP A 394 -8.72 16.62 -13.00
CA ASP A 394 -8.26 18.01 -12.99
C ASP A 394 -8.33 18.66 -11.61
N SER A 395 -8.86 17.95 -10.61
CA SER A 395 -8.98 18.45 -9.24
C SER A 395 -7.61 18.69 -8.60
N ALA A 396 -7.44 19.85 -7.96
CA ALA A 396 -6.24 20.19 -7.21
C ALA A 396 -6.08 19.39 -5.89
N VAL A 397 -7.15 18.77 -5.41
CA VAL A 397 -7.19 18.08 -4.09
C VAL A 397 -7.40 16.56 -4.21
N PHE A 398 -7.84 16.07 -5.36
CA PHE A 398 -8.05 14.64 -5.59
C PHE A 398 -6.79 13.98 -6.13
N GLY A 399 -6.50 12.78 -5.63
CA GLY A 399 -5.38 11.96 -6.04
C GLY A 399 -4.47 11.57 -4.89
N LYS A 400 -3.46 10.79 -5.20
CA LYS A 400 -2.42 10.32 -4.28
C LYS A 400 -1.09 10.16 -5.00
N VAL A 401 0.02 10.24 -4.28
CA VAL A 401 1.32 9.84 -4.85
C VAL A 401 1.36 8.32 -5.00
N ARG A 402 1.76 7.85 -6.18
CA ARG A 402 1.98 6.41 -6.40
C ARG A 402 3.20 5.96 -5.62
N GLU A 403 3.04 4.93 -4.84
CA GLU A 403 4.15 4.30 -4.13
C GLU A 403 5.17 3.69 -5.09
N PRO A 404 6.45 3.66 -4.73
CA PRO A 404 7.50 3.09 -5.57
C PRO A 404 7.23 1.64 -6.00
N ILE A 405 6.71 0.79 -5.11
CA ILE A 405 6.26 -0.58 -5.44
C ILE A 405 5.20 -0.55 -6.54
N ILE A 406 4.20 0.32 -6.42
CA ILE A 406 3.13 0.46 -7.42
C ILE A 406 3.69 0.95 -8.76
N ARG A 407 4.66 1.87 -8.75
CA ARG A 407 5.29 2.36 -9.99
C ARG A 407 6.06 1.25 -10.71
N MET A 408 6.82 0.44 -9.96
CA MET A 408 7.59 -0.69 -10.51
C MET A 408 6.67 -1.77 -11.07
N THR A 409 5.65 -2.17 -10.32
CA THR A 409 4.68 -3.19 -10.79
C THR A 409 3.85 -2.70 -11.97
N ASN A 410 3.51 -1.40 -12.02
CA ASN A 410 2.84 -0.81 -13.17
C ASN A 410 3.72 -0.90 -14.43
N TRP A 411 5.03 -0.60 -14.33
CA TRP A 411 5.97 -0.82 -15.44
C TRP A 411 6.00 -2.29 -15.88
N MET A 412 6.13 -3.22 -14.91
CA MET A 412 6.17 -4.65 -15.23
C MET A 412 4.92 -5.09 -16.00
N ARG A 413 3.76 -4.62 -15.59
CA ARG A 413 2.47 -4.97 -16.20
C ARG A 413 2.25 -4.28 -17.55
N ALA A 414 2.41 -2.96 -17.59
CA ALA A 414 2.14 -2.16 -18.79
C ALA A 414 2.99 -2.60 -19.99
N PHE A 415 4.24 -3.01 -19.73
CA PHE A 415 5.21 -3.40 -20.76
C PHE A 415 5.55 -4.89 -20.77
N ASN A 416 4.70 -5.71 -20.14
CA ASN A 416 4.83 -7.18 -20.13
C ASN A 416 6.24 -7.65 -19.75
N ALA A 417 6.84 -7.07 -18.69
CA ALA A 417 8.13 -7.52 -18.20
C ALA A 417 8.02 -8.93 -17.61
N THR A 418 8.97 -9.80 -17.95
CA THR A 418 9.00 -11.20 -17.52
C THR A 418 10.36 -11.57 -16.96
N SER A 419 10.37 -12.54 -16.04
CA SER A 419 11.60 -13.12 -15.51
C SER A 419 12.19 -14.13 -16.49
N VAL A 420 13.50 -14.04 -16.72
CA VAL A 420 14.25 -15.00 -17.54
C VAL A 420 14.42 -16.34 -16.82
N SER A 421 14.67 -16.28 -15.51
CA SER A 421 14.79 -17.48 -14.67
C SER A 421 13.44 -18.09 -14.28
N GLY A 422 12.34 -17.36 -14.46
CA GLY A 422 11.01 -17.71 -13.93
C GLY A 422 10.81 -17.37 -12.45
N ALA A 423 11.86 -16.98 -11.73
CA ALA A 423 11.82 -16.79 -10.27
C ALA A 423 11.67 -15.32 -9.82
N TYR A 424 11.72 -14.35 -10.73
CA TYR A 424 11.62 -12.91 -10.40
C TYR A 424 12.66 -12.47 -9.35
N LEU A 425 13.94 -12.71 -9.64
CA LEU A 425 15.09 -12.53 -8.74
C LEU A 425 15.35 -11.04 -8.36
N ILE A 426 14.32 -10.34 -7.91
CA ILE A 426 14.42 -8.97 -7.41
C ILE A 426 14.57 -9.03 -5.89
N THR A 427 15.72 -8.61 -5.40
CA THR A 427 16.04 -8.51 -3.97
C THR A 427 15.37 -7.27 -3.34
N SER A 428 15.69 -6.97 -2.09
CA SER A 428 15.15 -5.77 -1.42
C SER A 428 15.41 -4.50 -2.24
N THR A 429 14.36 -3.71 -2.43
CA THR A 429 14.37 -2.40 -3.09
C THR A 429 14.21 -1.24 -2.09
N SER A 430 14.38 -1.49 -0.78
CA SER A 430 14.12 -0.53 0.29
C SER A 430 15.17 0.57 0.43
N ALA A 431 16.35 0.43 -0.17
CA ALA A 431 17.36 1.48 -0.14
C ALA A 431 16.86 2.76 -0.84
N ASN A 432 17.08 3.94 -0.23
CA ASN A 432 16.70 5.24 -0.82
C ASN A 432 17.38 5.51 -2.17
N THR A 433 18.55 4.87 -2.42
CA THR A 433 19.24 4.90 -3.71
C THR A 433 18.61 3.96 -4.76
N SER A 434 17.59 3.20 -4.39
CA SER A 434 16.77 2.35 -5.25
C SER A 434 15.33 2.86 -5.29
N LEU A 435 14.35 2.08 -4.85
CA LEU A 435 12.95 2.50 -4.79
C LEU A 435 12.58 3.21 -3.48
N GLY A 436 13.34 3.02 -2.40
CA GLY A 436 12.98 3.50 -1.05
C GLY A 436 11.84 2.72 -0.41
N GLN A 437 11.38 1.62 -1.02
CA GLN A 437 10.31 0.79 -0.53
C GLN A 437 10.48 -0.65 -1.04
N SER A 438 10.23 -1.65 -0.19
CA SER A 438 10.19 -3.07 -0.57
C SER A 438 9.02 -3.76 0.15
N PRO A 439 8.44 -4.84 -0.39
CA PRO A 439 7.30 -5.51 0.26
C PRO A 439 7.64 -5.98 1.67
N LEU A 440 6.74 -5.72 2.64
CA LEU A 440 6.91 -6.07 4.06
C LEU A 440 8.28 -5.63 4.65
N THR A 441 8.77 -4.44 4.29
CA THR A 441 9.99 -3.86 4.90
C THR A 441 9.73 -2.48 5.49
N SER A 442 8.54 -2.27 6.02
CA SER A 442 8.22 -1.02 6.71
C SER A 442 9.17 -0.79 7.90
N PRO A 443 9.62 0.46 8.13
CA PRO A 443 10.58 0.76 9.19
C PRO A 443 9.99 0.68 10.60
N SER A 444 8.67 0.67 10.72
CA SER A 444 7.96 0.56 12.00
C SER A 444 6.53 0.06 11.82
N VAL A 445 5.82 -0.16 12.94
CA VAL A 445 4.39 -0.51 12.96
C VAL A 445 3.49 0.56 12.30
N PHE A 446 3.98 1.79 12.15
CA PHE A 446 3.29 2.88 11.44
C PHE A 446 3.37 2.76 9.91
N ASN A 447 3.80 1.64 9.38
CA ASN A 447 4.05 1.43 7.96
C ASN A 447 5.22 2.29 7.43
N PHE A 448 5.32 2.47 6.12
CA PHE A 448 6.25 3.39 5.46
C PHE A 448 5.85 4.84 5.69
N TYR A 449 4.57 5.10 5.89
CA TYR A 449 3.99 6.43 6.07
C TYR A 449 2.68 6.37 6.88
N ARG A 450 2.40 7.45 7.59
CA ARG A 450 1.17 7.58 8.40
C ARG A 450 0.01 8.10 7.56
N PRO A 451 -1.21 7.53 7.67
CA PRO A 451 -2.37 7.97 6.90
C PRO A 451 -2.76 9.45 7.08
N GLY A 452 -2.44 10.01 8.24
CA GLY A 452 -2.70 11.40 8.58
C GLY A 452 -1.55 12.37 8.30
N TYR A 453 -0.50 11.96 7.57
CA TYR A 453 0.63 12.84 7.32
C TYR A 453 0.28 13.97 6.35
N SER A 454 0.61 15.20 6.76
CA SER A 454 0.57 16.41 5.94
C SER A 454 1.98 17.02 5.93
N PRO A 455 2.60 17.26 4.74
CA PRO A 455 3.98 17.71 4.67
C PRO A 455 4.12 19.14 5.22
N PRO A 456 4.92 19.35 6.30
CA PRO A 456 5.05 20.66 6.93
C PRO A 456 5.75 21.66 5.98
N ASN A 457 5.48 22.96 6.16
CA ASN A 457 6.07 24.06 5.39
C ASN A 457 5.85 23.96 3.86
N THR A 458 4.79 23.29 3.42
CA THR A 458 4.40 23.19 2.01
C THR A 458 3.03 23.81 1.77
N ARG A 459 2.68 24.03 0.49
CA ARG A 459 1.32 24.45 0.11
C ARG A 459 0.26 23.43 0.51
N LEU A 460 0.60 22.14 0.49
CA LEU A 460 -0.31 21.07 0.92
C LEU A 460 -0.58 21.16 2.42
N GLY A 461 0.48 21.34 3.23
CA GLY A 461 0.35 21.53 4.67
C GLY A 461 -0.43 22.78 5.04
N ALA A 462 -0.19 23.91 4.35
CA ALA A 462 -0.94 25.15 4.57
C ALA A 462 -2.44 25.02 4.21
N ALA A 463 -2.76 24.12 3.25
CA ALA A 463 -4.13 23.79 2.87
C ALA A 463 -4.74 22.64 3.70
N ASN A 464 -4.06 22.14 4.73
CA ASN A 464 -4.44 20.96 5.52
C ASN A 464 -4.71 19.70 4.69
N LEU A 465 -4.03 19.56 3.55
CA LEU A 465 -4.15 18.39 2.69
C LEU A 465 -3.19 17.29 3.15
N LEU A 466 -3.70 16.09 3.23
CA LEU A 466 -2.92 14.90 3.56
C LEU A 466 -2.14 14.42 2.32
N GLN A 467 -0.91 14.00 2.56
CA GLN A 467 -0.09 13.37 1.53
C GLN A 467 0.81 12.31 2.18
N PRO A 468 0.23 11.17 2.57
CA PRO A 468 0.91 10.13 3.35
C PRO A 468 2.24 9.68 2.72
N GLU A 469 2.24 9.41 1.43
CA GLU A 469 3.39 8.86 0.71
C GLU A 469 4.59 9.84 0.62
N PHE A 470 4.41 11.12 0.95
CA PHE A 470 5.53 12.07 1.01
C PHE A 470 6.48 11.81 2.19
N GLN A 471 6.10 10.98 3.16
CA GLN A 471 7.04 10.56 4.21
C GLN A 471 8.20 9.70 3.69
N ILE A 472 8.07 9.09 2.51
CA ILE A 472 9.14 8.32 1.85
C ILE A 472 9.67 9.03 0.59
N VAL A 473 9.44 10.32 0.46
CA VAL A 473 9.91 11.14 -0.68
C VAL A 473 10.85 12.21 -0.15
N ASP A 474 12.12 12.09 -0.48
CA ASP A 474 13.19 13.04 -0.23
C ASP A 474 14.08 13.19 -1.48
N GLU A 475 15.10 14.05 -1.42
CA GLU A 475 15.99 14.31 -2.55
C GLU A 475 16.74 13.04 -3.01
N VAL A 476 17.11 12.16 -2.06
CA VAL A 476 17.84 10.93 -2.35
C VAL A 476 16.90 9.92 -3.02
N SER A 477 15.70 9.73 -2.48
CA SER A 477 14.72 8.77 -3.01
C SER A 477 14.18 9.17 -4.39
N VAL A 478 14.05 10.47 -4.67
CA VAL A 478 13.66 10.97 -6.00
C VAL A 478 14.76 10.64 -7.03
N ALA A 479 16.02 10.93 -6.71
CA ALA A 479 17.15 10.60 -7.58
C ALA A 479 17.33 9.08 -7.70
N GLY A 480 17.24 8.36 -6.59
CA GLY A 480 17.29 6.88 -6.54
C GLY A 480 16.25 6.24 -7.44
N TYR A 481 14.99 6.67 -7.33
CA TYR A 481 13.91 6.21 -8.19
C TYR A 481 14.20 6.46 -9.69
N ALA A 482 14.61 7.69 -10.05
CA ALA A 482 14.87 8.03 -11.44
C ALA A 482 16.00 7.16 -12.03
N ASN A 483 17.10 6.99 -11.30
CA ASN A 483 18.23 6.15 -11.72
C ASN A 483 17.83 4.66 -11.81
N THR A 484 17.08 4.17 -10.82
CA THR A 484 16.58 2.79 -10.81
C THR A 484 15.69 2.53 -12.02
N MET A 485 14.75 3.43 -12.33
CA MET A 485 13.87 3.27 -13.49
C MET A 485 14.63 3.40 -14.81
N GLN A 486 15.62 4.27 -14.91
CA GLN A 486 16.48 4.36 -16.09
C GLN A 486 17.17 3.03 -16.37
N ASN A 487 17.79 2.45 -15.35
CA ASN A 487 18.46 1.14 -15.47
C ASN A 487 17.46 0.02 -15.77
N THR A 488 16.34 -0.02 -15.06
CA THR A 488 15.31 -1.04 -15.22
C THR A 488 14.70 -1.02 -16.62
N ILE A 489 14.34 0.15 -17.13
CA ILE A 489 13.80 0.30 -18.50
C ILE A 489 14.89 -0.03 -19.54
N GLY A 490 16.12 0.35 -19.27
CA GLY A 490 17.26 0.10 -20.16
C GLY A 490 17.65 -1.38 -20.27
N ASN A 491 17.79 -2.04 -19.15
CA ASN A 491 18.47 -3.34 -19.04
C ASN A 491 17.64 -4.42 -18.35
N GLY A 492 16.63 -4.06 -17.56
CA GLY A 492 15.93 -4.94 -16.64
C GLY A 492 16.37 -4.74 -15.18
N ILE A 493 15.73 -5.47 -14.26
CA ILE A 493 15.98 -5.40 -12.81
C ILE A 493 16.18 -6.82 -12.23
N GLY A 494 16.79 -6.87 -11.06
CA GLY A 494 17.06 -8.11 -10.33
C GLY A 494 18.42 -8.70 -10.65
N THR A 495 18.75 -9.81 -9.98
CA THR A 495 20.05 -10.49 -10.14
C THR A 495 20.24 -10.92 -11.60
N GLY A 496 21.33 -10.47 -12.22
CA GLY A 496 21.59 -10.74 -13.63
C GLY A 496 20.58 -10.10 -14.60
N THR A 497 19.90 -9.00 -14.18
CA THR A 497 18.82 -8.36 -14.97
C THR A 497 17.69 -9.34 -15.33
N ASP A 498 17.31 -10.17 -14.35
CA ASP A 498 16.38 -11.29 -14.54
C ASP A 498 15.02 -10.85 -15.07
N VAL A 499 14.48 -9.72 -14.59
CA VAL A 499 13.16 -9.21 -14.98
C VAL A 499 13.30 -8.08 -15.99
N ARG A 500 12.84 -8.29 -17.21
CA ARG A 500 12.98 -7.33 -18.31
C ARG A 500 11.80 -7.37 -19.28
N SER A 501 11.57 -6.26 -19.98
CA SER A 501 10.63 -6.17 -21.09
C SER A 501 11.35 -6.17 -22.44
N THR A 502 10.74 -6.78 -23.43
CA THR A 502 11.18 -6.69 -24.83
C THR A 502 10.61 -5.46 -25.54
N TYR A 503 9.63 -4.79 -24.96
CA TYR A 503 8.91 -3.65 -25.53
C TYR A 503 8.35 -3.91 -26.95
N ALA A 504 8.04 -5.17 -27.29
CA ALA A 504 7.66 -5.57 -28.64
C ALA A 504 6.47 -4.74 -29.19
N ALA A 505 5.44 -4.49 -28.35
CA ALA A 505 4.27 -3.73 -28.76
C ALA A 505 4.56 -2.22 -28.96
N GLU A 506 5.49 -1.67 -28.19
CA GLU A 506 5.93 -0.27 -28.28
C GLU A 506 6.83 -0.09 -29.50
N ILE A 507 7.73 -1.02 -29.76
CA ILE A 507 8.62 -1.01 -30.94
C ILE A 507 7.82 -1.02 -32.24
N MET A 508 6.72 -1.81 -32.30
CA MET A 508 5.86 -1.86 -33.51
C MET A 508 5.25 -0.49 -33.88
N VAL A 509 5.06 0.39 -32.92
CA VAL A 509 4.50 1.74 -33.16
C VAL A 509 5.53 2.86 -33.06
N ALA A 510 6.79 2.56 -32.67
CA ALA A 510 7.83 3.55 -32.43
C ALA A 510 8.33 4.27 -33.70
N GLY A 511 7.97 3.77 -34.89
CA GLY A 511 8.18 4.48 -36.14
C GLY A 511 7.41 5.80 -36.22
N ASP A 512 6.24 5.86 -35.58
CA ASP A 512 5.40 7.04 -35.41
C ASP A 512 5.44 7.52 -33.96
N PRO A 513 6.13 8.64 -33.66
CA PRO A 513 6.22 9.17 -32.29
C PRO A 513 4.87 9.48 -31.65
N GLN A 514 3.88 9.92 -32.42
CA GLN A 514 2.54 10.24 -31.90
C GLN A 514 1.86 8.97 -31.37
N ARG A 515 1.82 7.92 -32.17
CA ARG A 515 1.22 6.64 -31.79
C ARG A 515 1.92 6.00 -30.60
N LEU A 516 3.24 6.13 -30.51
CA LEU A 516 4.01 5.64 -29.37
C LEU A 516 3.61 6.37 -28.08
N VAL A 517 3.58 7.70 -28.12
CA VAL A 517 3.23 8.52 -26.94
C VAL A 517 1.77 8.31 -26.55
N ASP A 518 0.83 8.17 -27.50
CA ASP A 518 -0.57 7.88 -27.21
C ASP A 518 -0.76 6.55 -26.48
N ARG A 519 -0.04 5.51 -26.92
CA ARG A 519 -0.05 4.20 -26.26
C ARG A 519 0.48 4.29 -24.83
N ILE A 520 1.60 4.97 -24.62
CA ILE A 520 2.20 5.16 -23.29
C ILE A 520 1.29 6.00 -22.40
N ASN A 521 0.69 7.06 -22.93
CA ASN A 521 -0.29 7.89 -22.24
C ASN A 521 -1.48 7.04 -21.73
N THR A 522 -2.03 6.17 -22.56
CA THR A 522 -3.13 5.29 -22.15
C THR A 522 -2.72 4.35 -21.02
N LEU A 523 -1.55 3.70 -21.11
CA LEU A 523 -1.11 2.69 -20.16
C LEU A 523 -0.63 3.25 -18.82
N LEU A 524 0.02 4.43 -18.82
CA LEU A 524 0.65 5.01 -17.63
C LEU A 524 -0.13 6.17 -17.03
N LEU A 525 -0.82 6.96 -17.87
CA LEU A 525 -1.52 8.19 -17.50
C LEU A 525 -3.01 8.16 -17.84
N TYR A 526 -3.55 6.98 -18.20
CA TYR A 526 -4.98 6.80 -18.55
C TYR A 526 -5.52 7.91 -19.47
N GLY A 527 -4.71 8.34 -20.47
CA GLY A 527 -5.08 9.37 -21.44
C GLY A 527 -4.92 10.82 -20.97
N GLN A 528 -4.46 11.07 -19.73
CA GLN A 528 -4.41 12.38 -19.08
C GLN A 528 -3.05 13.08 -19.15
N MET A 529 -2.18 12.71 -20.10
CA MET A 529 -0.90 13.40 -20.30
C MET A 529 -1.18 14.85 -20.77
N SER A 530 -0.61 15.83 -20.06
CA SER A 530 -0.76 17.24 -20.45
C SER A 530 -0.13 17.51 -21.82
N GLY A 531 -0.63 18.53 -22.52
CA GLY A 531 -0.05 18.98 -23.78
C GLY A 531 1.43 19.36 -23.66
N ALA A 532 1.83 19.93 -22.51
CA ALA A 532 3.22 20.30 -22.25
C ALA A 532 4.13 19.08 -22.10
N LEU A 533 3.74 18.07 -21.32
CA LEU A 533 4.50 16.83 -21.18
C LEU A 533 4.55 16.07 -22.50
N ARG A 534 3.41 15.98 -23.21
CA ARG A 534 3.32 15.35 -24.52
C ARG A 534 4.30 15.97 -25.52
N ALA A 535 4.32 17.30 -25.63
CA ALA A 535 5.21 18.00 -26.55
C ALA A 535 6.69 17.72 -26.24
N ARG A 536 7.08 17.72 -24.96
CA ARG A 536 8.45 17.41 -24.52
C ARG A 536 8.87 15.98 -24.88
N ILE A 537 8.00 15.01 -24.65
CA ILE A 537 8.29 13.60 -24.96
C ILE A 537 8.36 13.41 -26.48
N LEU A 538 7.44 14.01 -27.24
CA LEU A 538 7.45 13.94 -28.71
C LEU A 538 8.74 14.54 -29.30
N ASP A 539 9.18 15.71 -28.81
CA ASP A 539 10.45 16.32 -29.23
C ASP A 539 11.62 15.38 -28.96
N ALA A 540 11.73 14.87 -27.73
CA ALA A 540 12.82 13.97 -27.33
C ALA A 540 12.85 12.68 -28.19
N VAL A 541 11.69 12.04 -28.39
CA VAL A 541 11.57 10.80 -29.18
C VAL A 541 11.88 11.04 -30.65
N SER A 542 11.45 12.17 -31.22
CA SER A 542 11.67 12.51 -32.62
C SER A 542 13.14 12.76 -32.95
N ARG A 543 13.93 13.22 -31.97
CA ARG A 543 15.41 13.40 -32.12
C ARG A 543 16.18 12.08 -32.20
N VAL A 544 15.56 10.97 -31.79
CA VAL A 544 16.16 9.64 -32.00
C VAL A 544 15.94 9.26 -33.47
N THR A 545 16.95 9.46 -34.29
CA THR A 545 16.90 9.20 -35.73
C THR A 545 16.79 7.71 -36.03
N ILE A 546 15.84 7.32 -36.85
CA ILE A 546 15.77 5.96 -37.40
C ILE A 546 16.65 5.94 -38.63
N PRO A 547 17.70 5.11 -38.68
CA PRO A 547 18.58 5.06 -39.83
C PRO A 547 17.86 4.50 -41.05
N GLY A 548 18.15 5.06 -42.24
CA GLY A 548 17.62 4.63 -43.54
C GLY A 548 18.71 4.12 -44.47
N GLY A 549 18.40 3.98 -45.75
CA GLY A 549 19.34 3.58 -46.79
C GLY A 549 19.89 2.16 -46.59
N THR A 550 21.19 2.04 -46.38
CA THR A 550 21.88 0.74 -46.19
C THR A 550 21.85 0.21 -44.77
N ALA A 551 21.08 0.83 -43.85
CA ALA A 551 21.00 0.39 -42.48
C ALA A 551 20.44 -1.02 -42.35
N THR A 552 21.04 -1.81 -41.47
CA THR A 552 20.56 -3.15 -41.14
C THR A 552 19.28 -3.10 -40.32
N GLN A 553 18.47 -4.15 -40.39
CA GLN A 553 17.26 -4.26 -39.56
C GLN A 553 17.58 -4.17 -38.04
N ALA A 554 18.74 -4.66 -37.62
CA ALA A 554 19.21 -4.55 -36.24
C ALA A 554 19.43 -3.09 -35.81
N GLN A 555 19.99 -2.25 -36.68
CA GLN A 555 20.18 -0.82 -36.41
C GLN A 555 18.85 -0.09 -36.34
N ILE A 556 17.89 -0.40 -37.22
CA ILE A 556 16.54 0.14 -37.20
C ILE A 556 15.83 -0.26 -35.90
N ASN A 557 15.86 -1.54 -35.52
CA ASN A 557 15.26 -2.05 -34.30
C ASN A 557 15.87 -1.40 -33.04
N THR A 558 17.17 -1.14 -33.04
CA THR A 558 17.85 -0.44 -31.95
C THR A 558 17.30 0.99 -31.79
N ALA A 559 17.14 1.72 -32.88
CA ALA A 559 16.58 3.08 -32.84
C ALA A 559 15.13 3.09 -32.35
N LEU A 560 14.30 2.18 -32.85
CA LEU A 560 12.89 2.02 -32.39
C LEU A 560 12.81 1.66 -30.91
N THR A 561 13.68 0.76 -30.44
CA THR A 561 13.79 0.37 -29.03
C THR A 561 14.18 1.57 -28.17
N ASN A 562 15.15 2.37 -28.61
CA ASN A 562 15.58 3.57 -27.89
C ASN A 562 14.46 4.60 -27.81
N ARG A 563 13.67 4.80 -28.88
CA ARG A 563 12.45 5.65 -28.83
C ARG A 563 11.46 5.18 -27.78
N ALA A 564 11.14 3.87 -27.78
CA ALA A 564 10.22 3.28 -26.81
C ALA A 564 10.72 3.47 -25.37
N LYS A 565 11.97 3.10 -25.09
CA LYS A 565 12.58 3.24 -23.76
C LYS A 565 12.61 4.71 -23.28
N LEU A 566 12.98 5.63 -24.17
CA LEU A 566 13.02 7.07 -23.84
C LEU A 566 11.64 7.62 -23.49
N ALA A 567 10.63 7.30 -24.29
CA ALA A 567 9.26 7.76 -24.03
C ALA A 567 8.70 7.20 -22.71
N ILE A 568 8.93 5.92 -22.41
CA ILE A 568 8.54 5.27 -21.16
C ILE A 568 9.24 5.95 -19.98
N TYR A 569 10.57 6.12 -20.06
CA TYR A 569 11.36 6.72 -18.98
C TYR A 569 10.90 8.14 -18.66
N LEU A 570 10.80 9.01 -19.65
CA LEU A 570 10.38 10.40 -19.47
C LEU A 570 8.97 10.51 -18.89
N THR A 571 8.08 9.60 -19.27
CA THR A 571 6.74 9.53 -18.68
C THR A 571 6.82 9.12 -17.21
N MET A 572 7.55 8.05 -16.87
CA MET A 572 7.57 7.47 -15.52
C MET A 572 8.26 8.35 -14.48
N ILE A 573 9.18 9.23 -14.89
CA ILE A 573 9.80 10.21 -13.98
C ILE A 573 9.05 11.55 -13.92
N SER A 574 7.99 11.72 -14.73
CA SER A 574 7.22 12.97 -14.73
C SER A 574 6.36 13.11 -13.46
N PRO A 575 6.18 14.34 -12.94
CA PRO A 575 5.26 14.60 -11.84
C PRO A 575 3.83 14.12 -12.11
N GLU A 576 3.38 14.18 -13.37
CA GLU A 576 2.05 13.73 -13.78
C GLU A 576 1.86 12.22 -13.58
N TYR A 577 2.90 11.43 -13.86
CA TYR A 577 2.85 9.99 -13.59
C TYR A 577 2.99 9.67 -12.11
N LEU A 578 3.78 10.42 -11.35
CA LEU A 578 3.99 10.15 -9.93
C LEU A 578 2.70 10.34 -9.11
N VAL A 579 1.72 11.09 -9.60
CA VAL A 579 0.42 11.28 -8.95
C VAL A 579 -0.66 10.47 -9.69
N GLN A 580 -1.34 9.60 -8.93
CA GLN A 580 -2.56 8.91 -9.38
C GLN A 580 -3.77 9.83 -9.15
N ARG A 581 -4.65 9.93 -10.14
CA ARG A 581 -5.89 10.71 -10.06
C ARG A 581 -7.12 9.91 -10.46
#